data_d646f042208a15c1d207bc0bbc11e61f
#
_entry.id   d646f042208a15c1d207bc0bbc11e61f
#
_cell.length_a   1.000
_cell.length_b   1.000
_cell.length_c   1.000
_cell.angle_alpha   90.00
_cell.angle_beta   90.00
_cell.angle_gamma   90.00
#
_symmetry.space_group_name_H-M   'P 1'
#
loop_
_entity.id
_entity.type
_entity.pdbx_description
1 polymer ?
#
loop_
_entity_poly.entity_id
_entity_poly.type
_entity_poly.pdbx_seq_one_letter_code
_entity_poly.pdbx_strand_id
1 'polypeptide(L)'
;MGGERKQSRNIKFELGNPELRALIVRHAVEQFRKKPTLDSISMDPSDGGEWSESPESARLGSISDQALTLANEVAEAVEREFPGKRVGIYAYNYHSPPPGIRVHPNVVVSVATAFIKGDYTVDQLMAGWSRQGATLGVREYYSVNPWDRDQPGAARGSNLAYLRHTIPRFHALGARYMSAESSDNWGPNGLGYWLANRMLWDVREAGRIEAHVDEFLDKAFGPAQGPMRTFYEQLDGSRPKLVVDDQIGRMYHALAEARPLAASRPDVLRRLDELTLYARYTTLFQRYARSTGEPRQLALEQLIKHAWRMRRTMMVHTWALYRDIPKRDKTIRYPDKGTLYDPEPGNPWKSDAPFSADDLSAFVREGIESHPLVTIDFQPVAYSEVLKPASRYMALPDDARPPLDIALDGQGTQNLLTWTEQPGQTLELALTGGLAEGRTERRNLQVELIKLGGTSIEGDLDTVVATDQSIPADGREHLLRLTTGEPGVYLVRINDGGDRTRVRWPGALPLSFPSTLDQPANQSHRQWAAY
;
A
#
# COMPACT_ATOMS: atom_id res chain seq x y z
N MET A 1 0.91 -10.05 -29.21
CA MET A 1 0.47 -11.45 -28.97
C MET A 1 0.30 -12.25 -30.26
N GLY A 2 1.04 -11.96 -31.30
CA GLY A 2 1.18 -12.78 -32.53
C GLY A 2 -0.11 -13.20 -33.23
N GLY A 3 -1.22 -12.47 -33.07
CA GLY A 3 -2.49 -12.78 -33.73
C GLY A 3 -3.26 -14.01 -33.20
N GLU A 4 -2.81 -14.64 -32.11
CA GLU A 4 -3.51 -15.79 -31.53
C GLU A 4 -4.64 -15.36 -30.60
N ARG A 5 -5.80 -16.01 -30.70
CA ARG A 5 -6.88 -15.88 -29.73
C ARG A 5 -6.50 -16.63 -28.46
N LYS A 6 -6.24 -15.90 -27.36
CA LYS A 6 -6.08 -16.52 -26.04
C LYS A 6 -7.42 -16.63 -25.34
N GLN A 7 -7.69 -17.77 -24.74
CA GLN A 7 -8.78 -17.92 -23.77
C GLN A 7 -8.22 -17.65 -22.38
N SER A 8 -8.55 -16.49 -21.81
CA SER A 8 -8.16 -16.08 -20.48
C SER A 8 -9.33 -15.35 -19.80
N ARG A 9 -9.38 -15.39 -18.47
CA ARG A 9 -10.35 -14.61 -17.71
C ARG A 9 -10.09 -13.10 -17.77
N ASN A 10 -8.88 -12.71 -18.18
CA ASN A 10 -8.42 -11.32 -18.19
C ASN A 10 -8.35 -10.73 -19.62
N ILE A 11 -8.83 -11.48 -20.63
CA ILE A 11 -8.83 -11.01 -22.00
C ILE A 11 -9.66 -9.73 -22.16
N LYS A 12 -9.15 -8.78 -22.92
CA LYS A 12 -9.84 -7.52 -23.23
C LYS A 12 -10.66 -7.66 -24.50
N PHE A 13 -11.67 -6.81 -24.63
CA PHE A 13 -12.39 -6.64 -25.88
C PHE A 13 -11.49 -6.04 -26.96
N GLU A 14 -11.75 -6.40 -28.21
CA GLU A 14 -11.14 -5.77 -29.38
C GLU A 14 -11.77 -4.38 -29.61
N LEU A 15 -11.23 -3.38 -28.91
CA LEU A 15 -11.80 -2.02 -28.95
C LEU A 15 -11.58 -1.30 -30.28
N GLY A 16 -10.68 -1.78 -31.12
CA GLY A 16 -10.55 -1.33 -32.50
C GLY A 16 -11.76 -1.64 -33.38
N ASN A 17 -12.61 -2.61 -33.00
CA ASN A 17 -13.82 -2.97 -33.73
C ASN A 17 -14.99 -2.03 -33.36
N PRO A 18 -15.45 -1.15 -34.27
CA PRO A 18 -16.53 -0.21 -33.99
C PRO A 18 -17.90 -0.89 -33.77
N GLU A 19 -18.17 -2.02 -34.41
CA GLU A 19 -19.42 -2.76 -34.24
C GLU A 19 -19.51 -3.36 -32.83
N LEU A 20 -18.38 -3.85 -32.30
CA LEU A 20 -18.31 -4.32 -30.91
C LEU A 20 -18.54 -3.17 -29.91
N ARG A 21 -17.91 -2.00 -30.11
CA ARG A 21 -18.14 -0.84 -29.26
C ARG A 21 -19.62 -0.42 -29.31
N ALA A 22 -20.22 -0.35 -30.51
CA ALA A 22 -21.64 -0.05 -30.65
C ALA A 22 -22.55 -1.07 -29.95
N LEU A 23 -22.18 -2.36 -29.93
CA LEU A 23 -22.91 -3.38 -29.18
C LEU A 23 -22.82 -3.13 -27.67
N ILE A 24 -21.64 -2.79 -27.15
CA ILE A 24 -21.42 -2.49 -25.73
C ILE A 24 -22.20 -1.24 -25.33
N VAL A 25 -22.18 -0.18 -26.15
CA VAL A 25 -22.96 1.04 -25.94
C VAL A 25 -24.46 0.74 -25.81
N ARG A 26 -25.01 -0.03 -26.76
CA ARG A 26 -26.43 -0.43 -26.68
C ARG A 26 -26.74 -1.22 -25.41
N HIS A 27 -25.84 -2.15 -25.04
CA HIS A 27 -26.01 -2.92 -23.80
C HIS A 27 -26.00 -2.03 -22.57
N ALA A 28 -25.09 -1.07 -22.49
CA ALA A 28 -25.01 -0.12 -21.37
C ALA A 28 -26.28 0.73 -21.23
N VAL A 29 -26.79 1.28 -22.33
CA VAL A 29 -28.05 2.05 -22.35
C VAL A 29 -29.21 1.17 -21.90
N GLU A 30 -29.27 -0.08 -22.36
CA GLU A 30 -30.31 -1.04 -21.97
C GLU A 30 -30.30 -1.37 -20.46
N GLN A 31 -29.12 -1.34 -19.79
CA GLN A 31 -29.07 -1.52 -18.34
C GLN A 31 -29.82 -0.39 -17.60
N PHE A 32 -29.67 0.85 -18.05
CA PHE A 32 -30.41 1.99 -17.46
C PHE A 32 -31.92 1.89 -17.74
N ARG A 33 -32.32 1.44 -18.93
CA ARG A 33 -33.74 1.19 -19.22
C ARG A 33 -34.34 0.14 -18.30
N LYS A 34 -33.63 -0.98 -18.08
CA LYS A 34 -34.06 -2.07 -17.18
C LYS A 34 -34.04 -1.70 -15.71
N LYS A 35 -33.14 -0.79 -15.32
CA LYS A 35 -32.95 -0.35 -13.94
C LYS A 35 -32.83 1.17 -13.87
N PRO A 36 -33.94 1.91 -13.98
CA PRO A 36 -33.93 3.39 -13.98
C PRO A 36 -33.36 4.01 -12.70
N THR A 37 -33.29 3.25 -11.60
CA THR A 37 -32.72 3.68 -10.31
C THR A 37 -31.20 3.65 -10.29
N LEU A 38 -30.53 3.08 -11.32
CA LEU A 38 -29.07 3.17 -11.41
C LEU A 38 -28.66 4.61 -11.63
N ASP A 39 -27.66 5.08 -10.90
CA ASP A 39 -27.03 6.39 -11.07
C ASP A 39 -25.80 6.33 -11.97
N SER A 40 -25.15 5.17 -12.04
CA SER A 40 -23.95 4.99 -12.84
C SER A 40 -23.78 3.54 -13.31
N ILE A 41 -22.91 3.37 -14.32
CA ILE A 41 -22.42 2.07 -14.80
C ILE A 41 -20.91 2.11 -14.93
N SER A 42 -20.25 0.98 -14.63
CA SER A 42 -18.80 0.84 -14.83
C SER A 42 -18.49 0.37 -16.26
N MET A 43 -17.51 1.00 -16.86
CA MET A 43 -16.88 0.59 -18.12
C MET A 43 -15.43 0.14 -17.92
N ASP A 44 -15.11 -0.34 -16.72
CA ASP A 44 -13.78 -0.88 -16.46
C ASP A 44 -13.50 -2.12 -17.31
N PRO A 45 -12.32 -2.20 -17.93
CA PRO A 45 -11.87 -3.42 -18.55
C PRO A 45 -11.61 -4.52 -17.51
N SER A 46 -11.56 -5.78 -17.92
CA SER A 46 -11.15 -6.88 -17.06
C SER A 46 -9.74 -6.63 -16.47
N ASP A 47 -9.42 -7.27 -15.34
CA ASP A 47 -8.14 -7.09 -14.66
C ASP A 47 -6.93 -7.54 -15.51
N GLY A 48 -5.73 -7.06 -15.12
CA GLY A 48 -4.44 -7.47 -15.72
C GLY A 48 -4.14 -6.86 -17.09
N GLY A 49 -3.28 -7.55 -17.85
CA GLY A 49 -2.84 -7.17 -19.18
C GLY A 49 -3.74 -7.72 -20.29
N GLU A 50 -3.14 -8.29 -21.34
CA GLU A 50 -3.81 -8.96 -22.47
C GLU A 50 -4.67 -8.00 -23.31
N TRP A 51 -4.18 -6.77 -23.47
CA TRP A 51 -4.76 -5.80 -24.41
C TRP A 51 -4.54 -6.24 -25.87
N SER A 52 -5.44 -5.81 -26.74
CA SER A 52 -5.31 -6.08 -28.18
C SER A 52 -4.07 -5.42 -28.76
N GLU A 53 -3.33 -6.17 -29.58
CA GLU A 53 -2.18 -5.70 -30.36
C GLU A 53 -2.56 -5.45 -31.82
N SER A 54 -3.87 -5.39 -32.13
CA SER A 54 -4.33 -5.15 -33.50
C SER A 54 -4.00 -3.74 -33.98
N PRO A 55 -3.74 -3.54 -35.27
CA PRO A 55 -3.60 -2.20 -35.84
C PRO A 55 -4.83 -1.32 -35.63
N GLU A 56 -6.01 -1.91 -35.56
CA GLU A 56 -7.29 -1.23 -35.32
C GLU A 56 -7.33 -0.65 -33.93
N SER A 57 -6.97 -1.40 -32.89
CA SER A 57 -6.87 -0.91 -31.51
C SER A 57 -5.75 0.10 -31.35
N ALA A 58 -4.61 -0.10 -32.00
CA ALA A 58 -3.49 0.83 -31.95
C ALA A 58 -3.83 2.23 -32.53
N ARG A 59 -4.74 2.32 -33.49
CA ARG A 59 -5.22 3.61 -34.05
C ARG A 59 -6.00 4.44 -33.04
N LEU A 60 -6.55 3.84 -31.98
CA LEU A 60 -7.22 4.57 -30.90
C LEU A 60 -6.24 5.29 -29.97
N GLY A 61 -4.93 4.99 -30.07
CA GLY A 61 -3.89 5.58 -29.24
C GLY A 61 -3.39 4.66 -28.12
N SER A 62 -2.99 5.26 -26.99
CA SER A 62 -2.51 4.53 -25.82
C SER A 62 -3.58 3.59 -25.25
N ILE A 63 -3.17 2.70 -24.34
CA ILE A 63 -4.13 1.82 -23.65
C ILE A 63 -5.17 2.64 -22.88
N SER A 64 -4.76 3.77 -22.28
CA SER A 64 -5.69 4.71 -21.64
C SER A 64 -6.67 5.34 -22.65
N ASP A 65 -6.20 5.69 -23.84
CA ASP A 65 -7.07 6.22 -24.91
C ASP A 65 -8.08 5.16 -25.38
N GLN A 66 -7.65 3.92 -25.53
CA GLN A 66 -8.53 2.81 -25.91
C GLN A 66 -9.65 2.59 -24.89
N ALA A 67 -9.30 2.49 -23.61
CA ALA A 67 -10.29 2.31 -22.54
C ALA A 67 -11.24 3.52 -22.42
N LEU A 68 -10.70 4.74 -22.51
CA LEU A 68 -11.48 5.96 -22.42
C LEU A 68 -12.38 6.18 -23.64
N THR A 69 -11.97 5.77 -24.86
CA THR A 69 -12.81 5.87 -26.06
C THR A 69 -14.14 5.17 -25.85
N LEU A 70 -14.12 3.92 -25.35
CA LEU A 70 -15.35 3.20 -25.05
C LEU A 70 -16.17 3.88 -23.96
N ALA A 71 -15.53 4.32 -22.88
CA ALA A 71 -16.22 5.01 -21.79
C ALA A 71 -16.90 6.32 -22.26
N ASN A 72 -16.24 7.09 -23.14
CA ASN A 72 -16.78 8.30 -23.74
C ASN A 72 -17.99 8.00 -24.65
N GLU A 73 -17.89 7.00 -25.54
CA GLU A 73 -19.00 6.59 -26.42
C GLU A 73 -20.23 6.14 -25.61
N VAL A 74 -20.02 5.41 -24.52
CA VAL A 74 -21.09 5.02 -23.60
C VAL A 74 -21.68 6.25 -22.88
N ALA A 75 -20.83 7.14 -22.38
CA ALA A 75 -21.26 8.34 -21.66
C ALA A 75 -22.10 9.27 -22.56
N GLU A 76 -21.69 9.45 -23.82
CA GLU A 76 -22.43 10.24 -24.82
C GLU A 76 -23.81 9.63 -25.10
N ALA A 77 -23.90 8.32 -25.27
CA ALA A 77 -25.16 7.64 -25.52
C ALA A 77 -26.10 7.67 -24.30
N VAL A 78 -25.53 7.48 -23.11
CA VAL A 78 -26.28 7.55 -21.83
C VAL A 78 -26.79 8.95 -21.58
N GLU A 79 -25.99 10.01 -21.80
CA GLU A 79 -26.42 11.38 -21.60
C GLU A 79 -27.60 11.79 -22.49
N ARG A 80 -27.63 11.32 -23.73
CA ARG A 80 -28.73 11.59 -24.66
C ARG A 80 -30.08 11.05 -24.18
N GLU A 81 -30.09 9.88 -23.53
CA GLU A 81 -31.33 9.21 -23.11
C GLU A 81 -31.60 9.36 -21.60
N PHE A 82 -30.56 9.46 -20.79
CA PHE A 82 -30.62 9.51 -19.33
C PHE A 82 -29.72 10.65 -18.79
N PRO A 83 -30.12 11.94 -19.00
CA PRO A 83 -29.34 13.07 -18.54
C PRO A 83 -29.00 12.98 -17.05
N GLY A 84 -27.72 13.25 -16.69
CA GLY A 84 -27.24 13.24 -15.31
C GLY A 84 -26.76 11.89 -14.80
N LYS A 85 -26.95 10.80 -15.55
CA LYS A 85 -26.34 9.50 -15.23
C LYS A 85 -24.85 9.51 -15.55
N ARG A 86 -24.07 8.70 -14.82
CA ARG A 86 -22.61 8.69 -14.88
C ARG A 86 -22.06 7.38 -15.44
N VAL A 87 -20.86 7.45 -15.99
CA VAL A 87 -20.05 6.30 -16.41
C VAL A 87 -18.77 6.31 -15.59
N GLY A 88 -18.45 5.19 -14.94
CA GLY A 88 -17.22 5.04 -14.16
C GLY A 88 -16.14 4.28 -14.93
N ILE A 89 -14.89 4.71 -14.75
CA ILE A 89 -13.70 3.99 -15.20
C ILE A 89 -12.58 4.21 -14.18
N TYR A 90 -11.74 3.19 -13.97
CA TYR A 90 -10.51 3.36 -13.19
C TYR A 90 -9.36 3.87 -14.07
N ALA A 91 -8.50 4.72 -13.50
CA ALA A 91 -7.14 4.89 -13.96
C ALA A 91 -6.27 3.87 -13.21
N TYR A 92 -6.10 2.69 -13.80
CA TYR A 92 -5.56 1.50 -13.12
C TYR A 92 -4.70 0.66 -14.07
N ASN A 93 -3.62 0.07 -13.55
CA ASN A 93 -2.74 -0.84 -14.28
C ASN A 93 -2.29 -0.22 -15.62
N TYR A 94 -2.39 -0.91 -16.74
CA TYR A 94 -1.93 -0.44 -18.05
C TYR A 94 -2.66 0.81 -18.56
N HIS A 95 -3.86 1.10 -18.06
CA HIS A 95 -4.60 2.33 -18.35
C HIS A 95 -4.60 3.35 -17.19
N SER A 96 -3.59 3.26 -16.30
CA SER A 96 -3.37 4.30 -15.29
C SER A 96 -2.80 5.60 -15.85
N PRO A 97 -1.89 5.62 -16.84
CA PRO A 97 -1.35 6.86 -17.38
C PRO A 97 -2.45 7.79 -17.95
N PRO A 98 -2.27 9.10 -17.85
CA PRO A 98 -3.23 10.05 -18.43
C PRO A 98 -3.36 9.84 -19.95
N PRO A 99 -4.59 9.94 -20.51
CA PRO A 99 -4.84 9.74 -21.93
C PRO A 99 -4.44 10.97 -22.78
N GLY A 100 -4.33 10.77 -24.08
CA GLY A 100 -4.19 11.84 -25.07
C GLY A 100 -5.51 12.51 -25.46
N ILE A 101 -6.65 11.83 -25.23
CA ILE A 101 -7.99 12.31 -25.59
C ILE A 101 -8.72 12.94 -24.40
N ARG A 102 -9.72 13.77 -24.70
CA ARG A 102 -10.55 14.42 -23.66
C ARG A 102 -11.52 13.44 -23.03
N VAL A 103 -11.75 13.63 -21.74
CA VAL A 103 -12.74 12.87 -20.96
C VAL A 103 -14.12 13.51 -21.13
N HIS A 104 -15.14 12.70 -21.39
CA HIS A 104 -16.52 13.17 -21.44
C HIS A 104 -16.98 13.65 -20.04
N PRO A 105 -17.73 14.77 -19.92
CA PRO A 105 -18.11 15.33 -18.61
C PRO A 105 -18.84 14.36 -17.66
N ASN A 106 -19.56 13.38 -18.21
CA ASN A 106 -20.28 12.38 -17.41
C ASN A 106 -19.41 11.16 -17.05
N VAL A 107 -18.14 11.14 -17.44
CA VAL A 107 -17.20 10.08 -17.03
C VAL A 107 -16.53 10.47 -15.73
N VAL A 108 -16.63 9.59 -14.74
CA VAL A 108 -15.89 9.66 -13.47
C VAL A 108 -14.67 8.75 -13.59
N VAL A 109 -13.49 9.32 -13.40
CA VAL A 109 -12.22 8.57 -13.43
C VAL A 109 -11.71 8.41 -12.01
N SER A 110 -11.76 7.18 -11.49
CA SER A 110 -11.22 6.86 -10.17
C SER A 110 -9.76 6.43 -10.29
N VAL A 111 -8.84 7.29 -9.86
CA VAL A 111 -7.40 7.01 -9.86
C VAL A 111 -7.07 5.99 -8.78
N ALA A 112 -6.49 4.87 -9.18
CA ALA A 112 -6.04 3.84 -8.25
C ALA A 112 -4.73 4.23 -7.57
N THR A 113 -4.63 4.02 -6.26
CA THR A 113 -3.43 4.32 -5.47
C THR A 113 -2.42 3.18 -5.46
N ALA A 114 -2.71 2.08 -6.17
CA ALA A 114 -1.81 0.94 -6.38
C ALA A 114 -1.90 0.45 -7.82
N PHE A 115 -0.94 -0.39 -8.23
CA PHE A 115 -0.84 -0.95 -9.59
C PHE A 115 -0.72 0.13 -10.68
N ILE A 116 0.00 1.18 -10.38
CA ILE A 116 0.28 2.27 -11.32
C ILE A 116 1.35 1.83 -12.32
N LYS A 117 1.16 2.16 -13.59
CA LYS A 117 2.13 1.95 -14.67
C LYS A 117 2.66 3.28 -15.19
N GLY A 118 3.88 3.25 -15.75
CA GLY A 118 4.52 4.42 -16.35
C GLY A 118 5.15 5.38 -15.33
N ASP A 119 5.42 4.86 -14.12
CA ASP A 119 6.17 5.56 -13.05
C ASP A 119 5.57 6.91 -12.61
N TYR A 120 4.27 7.03 -12.69
CA TYR A 120 3.54 8.18 -12.19
C TYR A 120 3.31 8.05 -10.68
N THR A 121 3.41 9.16 -9.97
CA THR A 121 2.81 9.30 -8.64
C THR A 121 1.29 9.45 -8.76
N VAL A 122 0.57 9.21 -7.66
CA VAL A 122 -0.89 9.44 -7.62
C VAL A 122 -1.23 10.88 -7.99
N ASP A 123 -0.47 11.84 -7.51
CA ASP A 123 -0.64 13.27 -7.80
C ASP A 123 -0.49 13.58 -9.29
N GLN A 124 0.55 13.03 -9.91
CA GLN A 124 0.79 13.19 -11.35
C GLN A 124 -0.34 12.58 -12.18
N LEU A 125 -0.86 11.42 -11.75
CA LEU A 125 -2.04 10.83 -12.38
C LEU A 125 -3.26 11.72 -12.23
N MET A 126 -3.59 12.16 -11.01
CA MET A 126 -4.73 13.02 -10.76
C MET A 126 -4.64 14.32 -11.56
N ALA A 127 -3.47 14.98 -11.57
CA ALA A 127 -3.24 16.18 -12.36
C ALA A 127 -3.36 15.91 -13.87
N GLY A 128 -2.83 14.80 -14.35
CA GLY A 128 -2.87 14.43 -15.76
C GLY A 128 -4.30 14.16 -16.26
N TRP A 129 -5.06 13.36 -15.54
CA TRP A 129 -6.46 13.07 -15.86
C TRP A 129 -7.35 14.31 -15.73
N SER A 130 -7.10 15.16 -14.71
CA SER A 130 -7.79 16.44 -14.54
C SER A 130 -7.60 17.37 -15.75
N ARG A 131 -6.36 17.46 -16.29
CA ARG A 131 -6.09 18.26 -17.51
C ARG A 131 -6.89 17.78 -18.71
N GLN A 132 -7.24 16.50 -18.77
CA GLN A 132 -8.11 15.96 -19.81
C GLN A 132 -9.60 16.18 -19.54
N GLY A 133 -9.94 16.80 -18.42
CA GLY A 133 -11.33 17.16 -18.08
C GLY A 133 -12.06 16.12 -17.25
N ALA A 134 -11.35 15.16 -16.64
CA ALA A 134 -11.97 14.12 -15.82
C ALA A 134 -12.64 14.70 -14.56
N THR A 135 -13.83 14.21 -14.24
CA THR A 135 -14.33 14.24 -12.87
C THR A 135 -13.59 13.17 -12.06
N LEU A 136 -12.80 13.60 -11.08
CA LEU A 136 -11.90 12.70 -10.37
C LEU A 136 -12.59 11.96 -9.23
N GLY A 137 -12.29 10.69 -9.11
CA GLY A 137 -12.44 9.85 -7.94
C GLY A 137 -11.10 9.23 -7.53
N VAL A 138 -11.09 8.51 -6.42
CA VAL A 138 -9.96 7.73 -5.94
C VAL A 138 -10.40 6.30 -5.68
N ARG A 139 -9.63 5.33 -6.15
CA ARG A 139 -9.71 3.92 -5.79
C ARG A 139 -8.57 3.61 -4.84
N GLU A 140 -8.89 3.49 -3.55
CA GLU A 140 -7.93 3.24 -2.48
C GLU A 140 -7.93 1.76 -2.06
N TYR A 141 -6.88 1.35 -1.36
CA TYR A 141 -6.68 -0.01 -0.84
C TYR A 141 -6.38 0.07 0.65
N TYR A 142 -7.42 0.19 1.48
CA TYR A 142 -7.27 0.30 2.92
C TYR A 142 -6.81 -1.00 3.58
N SER A 143 -7.28 -2.14 3.07
CA SER A 143 -6.83 -3.44 3.53
C SER A 143 -7.04 -4.49 2.45
N VAL A 144 -5.97 -5.22 2.16
CA VAL A 144 -5.99 -6.35 1.23
C VAL A 144 -5.29 -7.52 1.89
N ASN A 145 -6.04 -8.51 2.38
CA ASN A 145 -5.49 -9.60 3.18
C ASN A 145 -4.22 -10.28 2.60
N PRO A 146 -4.07 -10.51 1.27
CA PRO A 146 -2.80 -10.98 0.72
C PRO A 146 -1.58 -10.10 0.99
N TRP A 147 -1.77 -8.82 1.29
CA TRP A 147 -0.69 -7.88 1.56
C TRP A 147 -0.41 -7.71 3.05
N ASP A 148 -1.47 -7.52 3.84
CA ASP A 148 -1.37 -7.17 5.25
C ASP A 148 -1.62 -8.35 6.20
N ARG A 149 -2.25 -9.43 5.72
CA ARG A 149 -2.61 -10.61 6.53
C ARG A 149 -3.39 -10.26 7.80
N ASP A 150 -4.07 -9.13 7.79
CA ASP A 150 -4.80 -8.57 8.93
C ASP A 150 -3.91 -8.43 10.18
N GLN A 151 -2.58 -8.21 9.98
CA GLN A 151 -1.63 -8.06 11.07
C GLN A 151 -1.68 -6.63 11.65
N PRO A 152 -1.35 -6.45 12.93
CA PRO A 152 -1.33 -5.14 13.57
C PRO A 152 -0.48 -4.12 12.81
N GLY A 153 -1.05 -2.97 12.47
CA GLY A 153 -0.37 -1.87 11.80
C GLY A 153 -0.01 -2.09 10.33
N ALA A 154 -0.38 -3.24 9.74
CA ALA A 154 0.00 -3.58 8.38
C ALA A 154 -0.95 -2.99 7.31
N ALA A 155 -2.20 -2.78 7.65
CA ALA A 155 -3.20 -2.24 6.72
C ALA A 155 -3.09 -0.71 6.62
N ARG A 156 -3.19 -0.15 5.41
CA ARG A 156 -3.26 1.32 5.22
C ARG A 156 -4.44 1.94 6.00
N GLY A 157 -5.56 1.22 6.10
CA GLY A 157 -6.73 1.66 6.86
C GLY A 157 -6.50 1.77 8.37
N SER A 158 -5.43 1.18 8.92
CA SER A 158 -5.02 1.38 10.31
C SER A 158 -3.94 2.46 10.48
N ASN A 159 -3.39 3.01 9.40
CA ASN A 159 -2.37 4.06 9.46
C ASN A 159 -3.04 5.44 9.57
N LEU A 160 -3.12 5.95 10.80
CA LEU A 160 -3.86 7.18 11.07
C LEU A 160 -3.20 8.40 10.44
N ALA A 161 -1.87 8.45 10.40
CA ALA A 161 -1.14 9.53 9.74
C ALA A 161 -1.38 9.53 8.23
N TYR A 162 -1.37 8.35 7.59
CA TYR A 162 -1.69 8.19 6.17
C TYR A 162 -3.10 8.70 5.84
N LEU A 163 -4.11 8.28 6.60
CA LEU A 163 -5.48 8.70 6.39
C LEU A 163 -5.65 10.21 6.56
N ARG A 164 -5.06 10.77 7.62
CA ARG A 164 -5.07 12.20 7.92
C ARG A 164 -4.48 13.04 6.79
N HIS A 165 -3.42 12.53 6.16
CA HIS A 165 -2.73 13.21 5.07
C HIS A 165 -3.46 13.05 3.73
N THR A 166 -3.79 11.81 3.35
CA THR A 166 -4.21 11.50 1.97
C THR A 166 -5.63 11.95 1.66
N ILE A 167 -6.58 11.82 2.59
CA ILE A 167 -7.98 12.18 2.32
C ILE A 167 -8.14 13.67 1.99
N PRO A 168 -7.63 14.62 2.81
CA PRO A 168 -7.68 16.04 2.45
C PRO A 168 -6.89 16.36 1.17
N ARG A 169 -5.74 15.69 0.95
CA ARG A 169 -4.92 15.87 -0.25
C ARG A 169 -5.69 15.47 -1.51
N PHE A 170 -6.32 14.32 -1.54
CA PHE A 170 -7.13 13.88 -2.67
C PHE A 170 -8.27 14.86 -2.97
N HIS A 171 -8.93 15.35 -1.92
CA HIS A 171 -9.94 16.38 -2.08
C HIS A 171 -9.37 17.68 -2.67
N ALA A 172 -8.22 18.14 -2.19
CA ALA A 172 -7.53 19.33 -2.70
C ALA A 172 -7.09 19.17 -4.16
N LEU A 173 -6.70 17.95 -4.58
CA LEU A 173 -6.38 17.61 -5.97
C LEU A 173 -7.62 17.45 -6.87
N GLY A 174 -8.80 17.67 -6.34
CA GLY A 174 -10.05 17.70 -7.12
C GLY A 174 -10.89 16.42 -7.06
N ALA A 175 -10.53 15.42 -6.27
CA ALA A 175 -11.37 14.23 -6.09
C ALA A 175 -12.71 14.60 -5.45
N ARG A 176 -13.80 13.97 -5.96
CA ARG A 176 -15.17 14.13 -5.45
C ARG A 176 -15.82 12.81 -5.10
N TYR A 177 -15.21 11.73 -5.49
CA TYR A 177 -15.65 10.36 -5.24
C TYR A 177 -14.48 9.56 -4.66
N MET A 178 -14.77 8.63 -3.78
CA MET A 178 -13.79 7.71 -3.25
C MET A 178 -14.41 6.34 -3.00
N SER A 179 -13.71 5.30 -3.40
CA SER A 179 -13.97 3.92 -2.99
C SER A 179 -12.70 3.32 -2.44
N ALA A 180 -12.80 2.55 -1.37
CA ALA A 180 -11.67 1.88 -0.78
C ALA A 180 -11.92 0.38 -0.70
N GLU A 181 -10.95 -0.42 -1.15
CA GLU A 181 -10.95 -1.84 -0.88
C GLU A 181 -10.61 -2.05 0.59
N SER A 182 -11.46 -2.77 1.29
CA SER A 182 -11.23 -3.17 2.67
C SER A 182 -11.44 -4.67 2.82
N SER A 183 -10.92 -5.23 3.90
CA SER A 183 -11.04 -6.65 4.22
C SER A 183 -12.12 -6.88 5.29
N ASP A 184 -12.38 -8.14 5.64
CA ASP A 184 -13.29 -8.50 6.74
C ASP A 184 -12.61 -8.36 8.11
N ASN A 185 -11.96 -7.20 8.33
CA ASN A 185 -11.15 -6.89 9.50
C ASN A 185 -11.57 -5.57 10.19
N TRP A 186 -12.86 -5.34 10.20
CA TRP A 186 -13.45 -4.10 10.77
C TRP A 186 -13.26 -3.98 12.28
N GLY A 187 -13.05 -5.10 12.99
CA GLY A 187 -12.73 -5.07 14.42
C GLY A 187 -11.40 -4.34 14.69
N PRO A 188 -10.26 -4.87 14.24
CA PRO A 188 -8.96 -4.23 14.50
C PRO A 188 -8.77 -2.91 13.76
N ASN A 189 -9.29 -2.76 12.53
CA ASN A 189 -9.12 -1.54 11.74
C ASN A 189 -10.28 -0.54 11.91
N GLY A 190 -11.24 -0.82 12.79
CA GLY A 190 -12.46 -0.03 12.95
C GLY A 190 -12.21 1.43 13.31
N LEU A 191 -11.19 1.72 14.11
CA LEU A 191 -10.78 3.09 14.43
C LEU A 191 -10.37 3.86 13.16
N GLY A 192 -9.50 3.28 12.34
CA GLY A 192 -9.08 3.93 11.10
C GLY A 192 -10.24 4.12 10.11
N TYR A 193 -11.12 3.14 9.95
CA TYR A 193 -12.31 3.26 9.10
C TYR A 193 -13.30 4.30 9.63
N TRP A 194 -13.44 4.41 10.95
CA TRP A 194 -14.21 5.47 11.59
C TRP A 194 -13.65 6.86 11.24
N LEU A 195 -12.36 7.05 11.40
CA LEU A 195 -11.68 8.31 11.09
C LEU A 195 -11.76 8.65 9.60
N ALA A 196 -11.56 7.67 8.73
CA ALA A 196 -11.69 7.86 7.29
C ALA A 196 -13.10 8.35 6.92
N ASN A 197 -14.14 7.73 7.48
CA ASN A 197 -15.53 8.15 7.23
C ASN A 197 -15.81 9.57 7.72
N ARG A 198 -15.26 9.98 8.86
CA ARG A 198 -15.40 11.37 9.37
C ARG A 198 -14.76 12.36 8.39
N MET A 199 -13.54 12.07 7.92
CA MET A 199 -12.83 12.93 6.99
C MET A 199 -13.42 12.92 5.57
N LEU A 200 -14.01 11.79 5.12
CA LEU A 200 -14.73 11.72 3.84
C LEU A 200 -16.03 12.53 3.86
N TRP A 201 -16.66 12.66 5.03
CA TRP A 201 -17.82 13.53 5.21
C TRP A 201 -17.41 15.01 5.24
N ASP A 202 -16.36 15.33 5.98
CA ASP A 202 -15.79 16.67 6.06
C ASP A 202 -14.27 16.62 6.23
N VAL A 203 -13.54 17.02 5.20
CA VAL A 203 -12.07 16.96 5.20
C VAL A 203 -11.43 17.79 6.33
N ARG A 204 -12.13 18.77 6.90
CA ARG A 204 -11.67 19.59 8.03
C ARG A 204 -11.52 18.77 9.30
N GLU A 205 -12.21 17.64 9.41
CA GLU A 205 -12.10 16.73 10.55
C GLU A 205 -10.71 16.09 10.68
N ALA A 206 -9.89 16.15 9.63
CA ALA A 206 -8.46 15.76 9.70
C ALA A 206 -7.65 16.57 10.73
N GLY A 207 -8.08 17.78 11.09
CA GLY A 207 -7.50 18.58 12.16
C GLY A 207 -7.91 18.15 13.58
N ARG A 208 -8.85 17.21 13.73
CA ARG A 208 -9.46 16.80 14.99
C ARG A 208 -9.30 15.31 15.29
N ILE A 209 -8.28 14.68 14.71
CA ILE A 209 -8.06 13.22 14.81
C ILE A 209 -8.08 12.74 16.28
N GLU A 210 -7.35 13.40 17.19
CA GLU A 210 -7.29 12.98 18.59
C GLU A 210 -8.66 13.02 19.27
N ALA A 211 -9.46 14.05 19.01
CA ALA A 211 -10.81 14.13 19.55
C ALA A 211 -11.71 13.01 19.03
N HIS A 212 -11.53 12.61 17.77
CA HIS A 212 -12.25 11.47 17.20
C HIS A 212 -11.77 10.14 17.76
N VAL A 213 -10.47 9.98 18.01
CA VAL A 213 -9.95 8.79 18.70
C VAL A 213 -10.56 8.68 20.09
N ASP A 214 -10.60 9.78 20.85
CA ASP A 214 -11.24 9.83 22.17
C ASP A 214 -12.73 9.44 22.08
N GLU A 215 -13.46 10.03 21.15
CA GLU A 215 -14.88 9.72 20.92
C GLU A 215 -15.10 8.25 20.59
N PHE A 216 -14.28 7.68 19.71
CA PHE A 216 -14.36 6.26 19.33
C PHE A 216 -14.14 5.35 20.55
N LEU A 217 -13.08 5.62 21.32
CA LEU A 217 -12.72 4.80 22.47
C LEU A 217 -13.76 4.89 23.58
N ASP A 218 -14.26 6.09 23.86
CA ASP A 218 -15.34 6.29 24.83
C ASP A 218 -16.61 5.51 24.43
N LYS A 219 -17.08 5.70 23.19
CA LYS A 219 -18.31 5.03 22.72
C LYS A 219 -18.17 3.53 22.58
N ALA A 220 -17.01 3.04 22.13
CA ALA A 220 -16.81 1.61 21.91
C ALA A 220 -16.51 0.85 23.22
N PHE A 221 -15.78 1.46 24.17
CA PHE A 221 -15.23 0.77 25.31
C PHE A 221 -15.58 1.40 26.66
N GLY A 222 -16.10 2.63 26.70
CA GLY A 222 -16.57 3.30 27.91
C GLY A 222 -15.53 3.27 29.05
N PRO A 223 -15.81 2.60 30.21
CA PRO A 223 -14.88 2.56 31.33
C PRO A 223 -13.50 1.95 31.00
N ALA A 224 -13.42 1.14 29.95
CA ALA A 224 -12.20 0.48 29.50
C ALA A 224 -11.41 1.28 28.44
N GLN A 225 -11.82 2.53 28.15
CA GLN A 225 -11.18 3.34 27.09
C GLN A 225 -9.67 3.51 27.29
N GLY A 226 -9.16 3.65 28.51
CA GLY A 226 -7.74 3.83 28.79
C GLY A 226 -6.88 2.67 28.31
N PRO A 227 -7.07 1.44 28.83
CA PRO A 227 -6.39 0.25 28.31
C PRO A 227 -6.60 0.03 26.81
N MET A 228 -7.80 0.31 26.31
CA MET A 228 -8.08 0.12 24.90
C MET A 228 -7.39 1.14 23.98
N ARG A 229 -7.05 2.32 24.50
CA ARG A 229 -6.14 3.24 23.78
C ARG A 229 -4.78 2.58 23.56
N THR A 230 -4.19 2.01 24.61
CA THR A 230 -2.92 1.25 24.49
C THR A 230 -3.03 0.11 23.51
N PHE A 231 -4.16 -0.60 23.48
CA PHE A 231 -4.40 -1.66 22.49
C PHE A 231 -4.41 -1.12 21.06
N TYR A 232 -5.18 -0.05 20.77
CA TYR A 232 -5.28 0.51 19.41
C TYR A 232 -4.01 1.23 18.97
N GLU A 233 -3.18 1.74 19.88
CA GLU A 233 -1.84 2.22 19.55
C GLU A 233 -0.93 1.11 18.98
N GLN A 234 -1.15 -0.15 19.38
CA GLN A 234 -0.44 -1.29 18.78
C GLN A 234 -0.92 -1.59 17.36
N LEU A 235 -2.13 -1.16 17.00
CA LEU A 235 -2.73 -1.36 15.68
C LEU A 235 -2.47 -0.20 14.72
N ASP A 236 -2.01 0.96 15.21
CA ASP A 236 -1.72 2.12 14.38
C ASP A 236 -0.48 1.88 13.51
N GLY A 237 -0.66 1.89 12.19
CA GLY A 237 0.39 1.75 11.19
C GLY A 237 1.17 3.03 10.89
N SER A 238 0.95 4.13 11.62
CA SER A 238 1.63 5.42 11.39
C SER A 238 3.14 5.36 11.63
N ARG A 239 3.59 4.36 12.35
CA ARG A 239 5.01 4.08 12.56
C ARG A 239 5.32 2.70 12.00
N PRO A 240 6.37 2.55 11.18
CA PRO A 240 6.81 1.24 10.71
C PRO A 240 7.03 0.31 11.89
N LYS A 241 6.32 -0.81 11.90
CA LYS A 241 6.39 -1.80 12.99
C LYS A 241 6.58 -3.18 12.39
N LEU A 242 7.53 -3.91 12.93
CA LEU A 242 7.52 -5.36 12.84
C LEU A 242 6.62 -5.88 13.98
N VAL A 243 5.79 -6.86 13.70
CA VAL A 243 5.02 -7.51 14.77
C VAL A 243 6.00 -8.30 15.65
N VAL A 244 6.24 -7.76 16.84
CA VAL A 244 7.18 -8.30 17.82
C VAL A 244 6.44 -8.79 19.08
N ASP A 245 7.14 -9.60 19.87
CA ASP A 245 6.55 -10.21 21.06
C ASP A 245 6.11 -9.17 22.10
N ASP A 246 6.86 -8.08 22.28
CA ASP A 246 6.47 -6.96 23.16
C ASP A 246 5.16 -6.29 22.70
N GLN A 247 4.97 -6.07 21.39
CA GLN A 247 3.72 -5.51 20.87
C GLN A 247 2.53 -6.41 21.16
N ILE A 248 2.68 -7.72 20.94
CA ILE A 248 1.63 -8.70 21.22
C ILE A 248 1.37 -8.76 22.73
N GLY A 249 2.41 -8.73 23.55
CA GLY A 249 2.30 -8.65 25.01
C GLY A 249 1.50 -7.45 25.47
N ARG A 250 1.76 -6.25 24.93
CA ARG A 250 0.98 -5.03 25.22
C ARG A 250 -0.49 -5.18 24.87
N MET A 251 -0.80 -5.84 23.75
CA MET A 251 -2.20 -6.09 23.39
C MET A 251 -2.89 -6.97 24.43
N TYR A 252 -2.26 -8.04 24.90
CA TYR A 252 -2.84 -8.93 25.93
C TYR A 252 -2.94 -8.24 27.31
N HIS A 253 -1.95 -7.48 27.72
CA HIS A 253 -2.00 -6.69 28.96
C HIS A 253 -3.17 -5.70 28.92
N ALA A 254 -3.32 -4.94 27.82
CA ALA A 254 -4.42 -4.01 27.65
C ALA A 254 -5.79 -4.71 27.75
N LEU A 255 -5.96 -5.90 27.16
CA LEU A 255 -7.18 -6.68 27.27
C LEU A 255 -7.43 -7.19 28.70
N ALA A 256 -6.38 -7.61 29.41
CA ALA A 256 -6.48 -8.04 30.81
C ALA A 256 -6.92 -6.89 31.72
N GLU A 257 -6.36 -5.69 31.53
CA GLU A 257 -6.71 -4.49 32.28
C GLU A 257 -8.12 -3.97 31.93
N ALA A 258 -8.55 -4.09 30.68
CA ALA A 258 -9.85 -3.62 30.23
C ALA A 258 -11.03 -4.45 30.78
N ARG A 259 -10.88 -5.77 30.92
CA ARG A 259 -11.98 -6.66 31.30
C ARG A 259 -12.65 -6.33 32.65
N PRO A 260 -11.91 -6.15 33.76
CA PRO A 260 -12.53 -5.78 35.05
C PRO A 260 -13.23 -4.43 34.99
N LEU A 261 -12.71 -3.46 34.24
CA LEU A 261 -13.33 -2.15 34.07
C LEU A 261 -14.67 -2.24 33.33
N ALA A 262 -14.81 -3.21 32.44
CA ALA A 262 -16.01 -3.45 31.65
C ALA A 262 -16.99 -4.46 32.27
N ALA A 263 -16.79 -4.91 33.53
CA ALA A 263 -17.55 -5.99 34.14
C ALA A 263 -19.07 -5.77 34.12
N SER A 264 -19.54 -4.53 34.22
CA SER A 264 -20.97 -4.17 34.17
C SER A 264 -21.48 -3.87 32.75
N ARG A 265 -20.66 -4.02 31.71
CA ARG A 265 -20.97 -3.67 30.32
C ARG A 265 -20.85 -4.89 29.40
N PRO A 266 -21.90 -5.71 29.27
CA PRO A 266 -21.86 -6.92 28.43
C PRO A 266 -21.56 -6.63 26.95
N ASP A 267 -21.97 -5.47 26.46
CA ASP A 267 -21.67 -5.02 25.09
C ASP A 267 -20.18 -4.72 24.88
N VAL A 268 -19.51 -4.17 25.90
CA VAL A 268 -18.05 -3.93 25.89
C VAL A 268 -17.30 -5.24 26.04
N LEU A 269 -17.71 -6.10 27.00
CA LEU A 269 -17.10 -7.42 27.18
C LEU A 269 -17.09 -8.24 25.91
N ARG A 270 -18.18 -8.23 25.14
CA ARG A 270 -18.24 -8.94 23.84
C ARG A 270 -17.20 -8.38 22.85
N ARG A 271 -17.00 -7.07 22.76
CA ARG A 271 -15.96 -6.48 21.91
C ARG A 271 -14.55 -6.87 22.37
N LEU A 272 -14.32 -6.90 23.69
CA LEU A 272 -13.05 -7.37 24.25
C LEU A 272 -12.81 -8.86 23.96
N ASP A 273 -13.86 -9.69 23.98
CA ASP A 273 -13.77 -11.10 23.62
C ASP A 273 -13.33 -11.26 22.16
N GLU A 274 -13.95 -10.53 21.23
CA GLU A 274 -13.59 -10.56 19.81
C GLU A 274 -12.17 -10.06 19.57
N LEU A 275 -11.74 -8.98 20.25
CA LEU A 275 -10.34 -8.49 20.19
C LEU A 275 -9.35 -9.46 20.83
N THR A 276 -9.77 -10.24 21.83
CA THR A 276 -8.96 -11.35 22.38
C THR A 276 -8.71 -12.42 21.33
N LEU A 277 -9.74 -12.79 20.56
CA LEU A 277 -9.60 -13.73 19.45
C LEU A 277 -8.65 -13.18 18.37
N TYR A 278 -8.69 -11.86 18.11
CA TYR A 278 -7.77 -11.22 17.18
C TYR A 278 -6.32 -11.24 17.69
N ALA A 279 -6.08 -10.92 18.96
CA ALA A 279 -4.74 -11.01 19.55
C ALA A 279 -4.18 -12.44 19.47
N ARG A 280 -5.05 -13.45 19.70
CA ARG A 280 -4.69 -14.87 19.54
C ARG A 280 -4.36 -15.21 18.08
N TYR A 281 -5.14 -14.70 17.12
CA TYR A 281 -4.82 -14.82 15.68
C TYR A 281 -3.44 -14.28 15.37
N THR A 282 -3.12 -13.09 15.85
CA THR A 282 -1.79 -12.47 15.65
C THR A 282 -0.67 -13.36 16.18
N THR A 283 -0.81 -13.88 17.40
CA THR A 283 0.14 -14.84 17.99
C THR A 283 0.33 -16.08 17.10
N LEU A 284 -0.76 -16.68 16.66
CA LEU A 284 -0.72 -17.91 15.84
C LEU A 284 -0.12 -17.63 14.46
N PHE A 285 -0.43 -16.48 13.88
CA PHE A 285 0.17 -16.08 12.59
C PHE A 285 1.68 -15.89 12.70
N GLN A 286 2.16 -15.21 13.75
CA GLN A 286 3.60 -15.05 13.98
C GLN A 286 4.30 -16.39 14.22
N ARG A 287 3.67 -17.31 14.95
CA ARG A 287 4.20 -18.67 15.11
C ARG A 287 4.32 -19.39 13.76
N TYR A 288 3.28 -19.34 12.93
CA TYR A 288 3.32 -19.89 11.57
C TYR A 288 4.42 -19.23 10.73
N ALA A 289 4.50 -17.91 10.72
CA ALA A 289 5.45 -17.15 9.89
C ALA A 289 6.92 -17.44 10.25
N ARG A 290 7.21 -17.66 11.55
CA ARG A 290 8.56 -17.89 12.06
C ARG A 290 8.99 -19.37 12.06
N SER A 291 8.06 -20.31 11.84
CA SER A 291 8.32 -21.73 11.85
C SER A 291 8.70 -22.28 10.48
N THR A 292 9.40 -23.41 10.45
CA THR A 292 9.75 -24.17 9.24
C THR A 292 9.42 -25.66 9.43
N GLY A 293 9.29 -26.41 8.33
CA GLY A 293 9.03 -27.85 8.34
C GLY A 293 7.75 -28.25 9.06
N GLU A 294 7.76 -29.33 9.81
CA GLU A 294 6.59 -29.85 10.54
C GLU A 294 6.03 -28.86 11.57
N PRO A 295 6.83 -28.13 12.38
CA PRO A 295 6.32 -27.07 13.24
C PRO A 295 5.52 -25.99 12.48
N ARG A 296 5.88 -25.66 11.24
CA ARG A 296 5.13 -24.71 10.41
C ARG A 296 3.78 -25.28 10.00
N GLN A 297 3.71 -26.56 9.64
CA GLN A 297 2.47 -27.25 9.32
C GLN A 297 1.50 -27.25 10.50
N LEU A 298 1.99 -27.61 11.70
CA LEU A 298 1.17 -27.60 12.92
C LEU A 298 0.71 -26.19 13.30
N ALA A 299 1.58 -25.20 13.17
CA ALA A 299 1.21 -23.80 13.45
C ALA A 299 0.16 -23.29 12.47
N LEU A 300 0.26 -23.65 11.18
CA LEU A 300 -0.77 -23.31 10.18
C LEU A 300 -2.11 -23.96 10.53
N GLU A 301 -2.11 -25.22 10.90
CA GLU A 301 -3.32 -25.92 11.29
C GLU A 301 -4.03 -25.21 12.45
N GLN A 302 -3.28 -24.84 13.49
CA GLN A 302 -3.82 -24.08 14.62
C GLN A 302 -4.35 -22.71 14.20
N LEU A 303 -3.61 -22.00 13.35
CA LEU A 303 -4.01 -20.70 12.81
C LEU A 303 -5.34 -20.79 12.06
N ILE A 304 -5.47 -21.75 11.15
CA ILE A 304 -6.69 -21.90 10.33
C ILE A 304 -7.89 -22.35 11.18
N LYS A 305 -7.70 -23.31 12.09
CA LYS A 305 -8.76 -23.73 13.03
C LYS A 305 -9.28 -22.55 13.85
N HIS A 306 -8.39 -21.71 14.34
CA HIS A 306 -8.75 -20.52 15.11
C HIS A 306 -9.48 -19.49 14.23
N ALA A 307 -8.89 -19.11 13.08
CA ALA A 307 -9.46 -18.14 12.15
C ALA A 307 -10.84 -18.59 11.65
N TRP A 308 -11.04 -19.89 11.38
CA TRP A 308 -12.33 -20.41 10.97
C TRP A 308 -13.41 -20.26 12.05
N ARG A 309 -13.10 -20.59 13.29
CA ARG A 309 -14.03 -20.45 14.42
C ARG A 309 -14.46 -18.99 14.63
N MET A 310 -13.57 -18.03 14.40
CA MET A 310 -13.86 -16.60 14.57
C MET A 310 -14.33 -15.87 13.29
N ARG A 311 -14.53 -16.57 12.17
CA ARG A 311 -14.80 -15.95 10.85
C ARG A 311 -16.00 -15.00 10.78
N ARG A 312 -16.94 -15.10 11.72
CA ARG A 312 -18.14 -14.25 11.78
C ARG A 312 -17.96 -12.98 12.61
N THR A 313 -16.77 -12.77 13.19
CA THR A 313 -16.50 -11.63 14.08
C THR A 313 -16.00 -10.38 13.35
N MET A 314 -15.76 -10.46 12.06
CA MET A 314 -15.15 -9.35 11.28
C MET A 314 -13.76 -8.92 11.81
N MET A 315 -13.03 -9.83 12.44
CA MET A 315 -11.68 -9.57 12.95
C MET A 315 -10.60 -9.89 11.92
N VAL A 316 -10.84 -10.91 11.08
CA VAL A 316 -9.89 -11.42 10.08
C VAL A 316 -10.66 -11.90 8.86
N HIS A 317 -10.14 -11.59 7.69
CA HIS A 317 -10.67 -12.10 6.43
C HIS A 317 -10.27 -13.57 6.22
N THR A 318 -10.91 -14.45 6.95
CA THR A 318 -10.59 -15.88 7.01
C THR A 318 -10.59 -16.56 5.64
N TRP A 319 -11.55 -16.19 4.78
CA TRP A 319 -11.62 -16.75 3.43
C TRP A 319 -10.37 -16.41 2.60
N ALA A 320 -9.98 -15.15 2.56
CA ALA A 320 -8.78 -14.74 1.82
C ALA A 320 -7.52 -15.36 2.41
N LEU A 321 -7.43 -15.43 3.74
CA LEU A 321 -6.33 -16.11 4.43
C LEU A 321 -6.19 -17.56 3.97
N TYR A 322 -7.28 -18.34 4.02
CA TYR A 322 -7.31 -19.76 3.66
C TYR A 322 -6.95 -19.97 2.18
N ARG A 323 -7.54 -19.17 1.28
CA ARG A 323 -7.32 -19.25 -0.18
C ARG A 323 -5.90 -18.91 -0.59
N ASP A 324 -5.30 -17.88 0.02
CA ASP A 324 -4.10 -17.24 -0.52
C ASP A 324 -2.80 -17.74 0.13
N ILE A 325 -2.85 -18.31 1.34
CA ILE A 325 -1.65 -18.91 1.94
C ILE A 325 -1.06 -20.01 1.06
N PRO A 326 -1.81 -21.04 0.59
CA PRO A 326 -1.23 -22.12 -0.22
C PRO A 326 -0.81 -21.70 -1.63
N LYS A 327 -1.24 -20.53 -2.11
CA LYS A 327 -0.73 -19.96 -3.36
C LYS A 327 0.71 -19.51 -3.24
N ARG A 328 1.10 -19.02 -2.07
CA ARG A 328 2.43 -18.44 -1.79
C ARG A 328 3.35 -19.39 -1.05
N ASP A 329 2.81 -20.20 -0.15
CA ASP A 329 3.56 -21.21 0.61
C ASP A 329 3.29 -22.61 0.03
N LYS A 330 4.27 -23.18 -0.63
CA LYS A 330 4.21 -24.51 -1.25
C LYS A 330 4.69 -25.62 -0.32
N THR A 331 5.12 -25.28 0.89
CA THR A 331 5.62 -26.24 1.89
C THR A 331 4.52 -26.83 2.77
N ILE A 332 3.30 -26.28 2.71
CA ILE A 332 2.16 -26.64 3.55
C ILE A 332 1.16 -27.54 2.82
N ARG A 333 0.36 -28.26 3.60
CA ARG A 333 -0.71 -29.13 3.11
C ARG A 333 -2.03 -28.77 3.75
N TYR A 334 -3.09 -28.71 2.95
CA TYR A 334 -4.46 -28.53 3.39
C TYR A 334 -5.22 -29.84 3.30
N PRO A 335 -6.19 -30.09 4.19
CA PRO A 335 -7.00 -31.32 4.17
C PRO A 335 -8.00 -31.35 3.02
N ASP A 336 -8.28 -30.21 2.40
CA ASP A 336 -9.17 -30.09 1.24
C ASP A 336 -8.48 -29.36 0.08
N LYS A 337 -9.13 -29.35 -1.09
CA LYS A 337 -8.64 -28.67 -2.30
C LYS A 337 -8.97 -27.18 -2.32
N GLY A 338 -9.38 -26.57 -1.21
CA GLY A 338 -9.51 -25.12 -1.08
C GLY A 338 -10.83 -24.53 -1.55
N THR A 339 -11.93 -25.29 -1.54
CA THR A 339 -13.28 -24.69 -1.62
C THR A 339 -13.68 -24.15 -0.25
N LEU A 340 -14.17 -22.92 -0.18
CA LEU A 340 -13.86 -22.02 0.93
C LEU A 340 -15.03 -21.60 1.79
N TYR A 341 -16.25 -21.68 1.30
CA TYR A 341 -17.40 -21.11 1.98
C TYR A 341 -18.15 -22.08 2.86
N ASP A 342 -18.19 -23.35 2.49
CA ASP A 342 -18.86 -24.36 3.26
C ASP A 342 -17.87 -25.31 3.91
N PRO A 343 -18.06 -25.68 5.18
CA PRO A 343 -17.29 -26.76 5.76
C PRO A 343 -17.57 -28.01 4.91
N GLU A 344 -16.55 -28.46 4.17
CA GLU A 344 -16.64 -29.78 3.56
C GLU A 344 -16.88 -30.80 4.65
N PRO A 345 -17.88 -31.70 4.50
CA PRO A 345 -18.11 -32.75 5.48
C PRO A 345 -16.77 -33.48 5.75
N GLY A 346 -16.34 -33.48 7.01
CA GLY A 346 -15.13 -34.14 7.43
C GLY A 346 -13.84 -33.30 7.37
N ASN A 347 -13.88 -32.00 7.01
CA ASN A 347 -12.69 -31.16 7.16
C ASN A 347 -12.45 -30.82 8.65
N PRO A 348 -11.39 -31.37 9.29
CA PRO A 348 -11.15 -31.21 10.71
C PRO A 348 -10.71 -29.80 11.12
N TRP A 349 -10.38 -28.93 10.14
CA TRP A 349 -9.95 -27.56 10.40
C TRP A 349 -11.11 -26.58 10.46
N LYS A 350 -12.30 -26.99 10.00
CA LYS A 350 -13.49 -26.13 9.87
C LYS A 350 -14.56 -26.51 10.88
N SER A 351 -14.35 -26.16 12.14
CA SER A 351 -15.30 -26.36 13.23
C SER A 351 -16.09 -25.09 13.52
N ASP A 352 -17.38 -25.23 13.76
CA ASP A 352 -18.27 -24.16 14.23
C ASP A 352 -18.39 -24.07 15.77
N ALA A 353 -17.60 -24.86 16.50
CA ALA A 353 -17.59 -24.81 17.95
C ALA A 353 -17.29 -23.38 18.46
N PRO A 354 -18.15 -22.81 19.32
CA PRO A 354 -17.91 -21.49 19.89
C PRO A 354 -16.69 -21.50 20.82
N PHE A 355 -16.10 -20.35 21.04
CA PHE A 355 -15.12 -20.18 22.10
C PHE A 355 -15.83 -20.03 23.44
N SER A 356 -15.36 -20.75 24.46
CA SER A 356 -15.85 -20.63 25.82
C SER A 356 -15.20 -19.44 26.53
N ALA A 357 -15.78 -19.04 27.68
CA ALA A 357 -15.15 -18.01 28.54
C ALA A 357 -13.78 -18.49 29.07
N ASP A 358 -13.63 -19.80 29.28
CA ASP A 358 -12.36 -20.41 29.71
C ASP A 358 -11.32 -20.35 28.59
N ASP A 359 -11.70 -20.61 27.33
CA ASP A 359 -10.81 -20.43 26.16
C ASP A 359 -10.28 -19.00 26.12
N LEU A 360 -11.16 -18.00 26.24
CA LEU A 360 -10.77 -16.57 26.16
C LEU A 360 -9.85 -16.17 27.31
N SER A 361 -10.17 -16.63 28.54
CA SER A 361 -9.34 -16.38 29.71
C SER A 361 -7.97 -17.05 29.58
N ALA A 362 -7.91 -18.26 29.05
CA ALA A 362 -6.67 -18.96 28.76
C ALA A 362 -5.83 -18.23 27.70
N PHE A 363 -6.44 -17.72 26.62
CA PHE A 363 -5.72 -16.99 25.59
C PHE A 363 -5.04 -15.73 26.13
N VAL A 364 -5.73 -14.98 27.01
CA VAL A 364 -5.14 -13.78 27.64
C VAL A 364 -3.97 -14.18 28.54
N ARG A 365 -4.16 -15.17 29.43
CA ARG A 365 -3.10 -15.63 30.32
C ARG A 365 -1.88 -16.14 29.56
N GLU A 366 -2.08 -17.08 28.63
CA GLU A 366 -1.00 -17.64 27.79
C GLU A 366 -0.32 -16.56 26.96
N GLY A 367 -1.09 -15.56 26.48
CA GLY A 367 -0.59 -14.45 25.71
C GLY A 367 0.38 -13.60 26.51
N ILE A 368 0.04 -13.27 27.78
CA ILE A 368 0.90 -12.52 28.69
C ILE A 368 2.16 -13.33 29.05
N GLU A 369 1.99 -14.61 29.38
CA GLU A 369 3.10 -15.49 29.75
C GLU A 369 4.10 -15.71 28.61
N SER A 370 3.60 -15.81 27.38
CA SER A 370 4.42 -16.10 26.18
C SER A 370 5.06 -14.85 25.56
N HIS A 371 4.59 -13.66 25.91
CA HIS A 371 5.05 -12.39 25.31
C HIS A 371 5.35 -11.39 26.43
N PRO A 372 6.44 -11.58 27.18
CA PRO A 372 6.82 -10.68 28.26
C PRO A 372 7.10 -9.28 27.71
N LEU A 373 6.70 -8.26 28.46
CA LEU A 373 6.99 -6.88 28.12
C LEU A 373 8.49 -6.62 28.27
N VAL A 374 9.06 -5.98 27.25
CA VAL A 374 10.46 -5.54 27.29
C VAL A 374 10.49 -4.11 27.79
N THR A 375 11.07 -3.91 28.98
CA THR A 375 11.37 -2.58 29.49
C THR A 375 12.81 -2.24 29.12
N ILE A 376 12.98 -1.25 28.28
CA ILE A 376 14.29 -0.70 27.94
C ILE A 376 14.42 0.62 28.70
N ASP A 377 15.35 0.66 29.65
CA ASP A 377 15.72 1.89 30.33
C ASP A 377 16.62 2.71 29.39
N PHE A 378 15.99 3.54 28.57
CA PHE A 378 16.71 4.50 27.74
C PHE A 378 17.16 5.66 28.62
N GLN A 379 18.44 5.68 28.96
CA GLN A 379 19.05 6.93 29.42
C GLN A 379 19.05 7.88 28.21
N PRO A 380 18.43 9.06 28.31
CA PRO A 380 18.43 10.00 27.21
C PRO A 380 19.88 10.42 26.91
N VAL A 381 20.37 10.00 25.75
CA VAL A 381 21.64 10.48 25.24
C VAL A 381 21.36 11.80 24.55
N ALA A 382 22.02 12.87 25.02
CA ALA A 382 22.01 14.14 24.32
C ALA A 382 22.75 13.95 23.00
N TYR A 383 22.01 13.83 21.90
CA TYR A 383 22.60 13.86 20.57
C TYR A 383 23.03 15.29 20.25
N SER A 384 24.17 15.44 19.56
CA SER A 384 24.53 16.71 18.97
C SER A 384 23.43 17.17 18.02
N GLU A 385 22.97 18.41 18.13
CA GLU A 385 22.05 19.02 17.18
C GLU A 385 22.65 19.09 15.76
N VAL A 386 23.96 18.92 15.65
CA VAL A 386 24.67 18.86 14.37
C VAL A 386 24.87 17.40 13.99
N LEU A 387 24.07 16.91 13.06
CA LEU A 387 24.29 15.62 12.43
C LEU A 387 25.62 15.68 11.65
N LYS A 388 26.55 14.81 12.02
CA LYS A 388 27.82 14.67 11.29
C LYS A 388 27.87 13.31 10.64
N PRO A 389 28.43 13.18 9.42
CA PRO A 389 28.62 11.87 8.79
C PRO A 389 29.36 10.90 9.70
N ALA A 390 28.89 9.66 9.76
CA ALA A 390 29.49 8.61 10.59
C ALA A 390 30.99 8.43 10.33
N SER A 391 31.43 8.65 9.08
CA SER A 391 32.83 8.62 8.68
C SER A 391 33.74 9.59 9.44
N ARG A 392 33.19 10.69 9.99
CA ARG A 392 33.97 11.62 10.83
C ARG A 392 34.13 11.13 12.27
N TYR A 393 33.30 10.21 12.73
CA TYR A 393 33.40 9.62 14.08
C TYR A 393 34.29 8.40 14.13
N MET A 394 34.54 7.75 12.99
CA MET A 394 35.34 6.54 12.95
C MET A 394 36.84 6.80 12.97
N ALA A 395 37.30 8.05 13.14
CA ALA A 395 38.71 8.43 13.26
C ALA A 395 39.67 7.69 12.30
N LEU A 396 39.16 7.30 11.12
CA LEU A 396 39.98 6.70 10.10
C LEU A 396 40.88 7.80 9.50
N PRO A 397 42.19 7.59 9.44
CA PRO A 397 43.07 8.48 8.71
C PRO A 397 42.57 8.69 7.28
N ASP A 398 42.75 9.89 6.73
CA ASP A 398 42.27 10.22 5.36
C ASP A 398 42.82 9.28 4.29
N ASP A 399 43.99 8.70 4.54
CA ASP A 399 44.65 7.69 3.70
C ASP A 399 44.11 6.24 3.89
N ALA A 400 43.35 5.98 4.96
CA ALA A 400 42.69 4.70 5.20
C ALA A 400 41.26 4.65 4.64
N ARG A 401 40.77 5.72 4.01
CA ARG A 401 39.48 5.69 3.30
C ARG A 401 39.61 4.72 2.13
N PRO A 402 38.81 3.64 2.07
CA PRO A 402 38.79 2.83 0.86
C PRO A 402 38.47 3.75 -0.32
N PRO A 403 39.11 3.58 -1.47
CA PRO A 403 38.75 4.33 -2.65
C PRO A 403 37.24 4.15 -2.87
N LEU A 404 36.51 5.23 -2.98
CA LEU A 404 35.05 5.25 -3.19
C LEU A 404 34.71 4.77 -4.63
N ASP A 405 35.25 3.64 -5.01
CA ASP A 405 34.97 2.99 -6.29
C ASP A 405 33.88 1.90 -6.13
N ILE A 406 32.99 2.13 -5.18
CA ILE A 406 31.85 1.26 -4.96
C ILE A 406 30.76 1.67 -5.94
N ALA A 407 30.47 0.78 -6.87
CA ALA A 407 29.35 0.90 -7.76
C ALA A 407 28.18 0.07 -7.22
N LEU A 408 26.99 0.65 -7.29
CA LEU A 408 25.75 0.01 -6.90
C LEU A 408 24.91 -0.24 -8.12
N ASP A 409 24.46 -1.45 -8.29
CA ASP A 409 23.52 -1.85 -9.32
C ASP A 409 22.12 -1.94 -8.72
N GLY A 410 21.19 -1.16 -9.26
CA GLY A 410 19.78 -1.19 -8.85
C GLY A 410 18.85 -1.29 -10.05
N GLN A 411 17.59 -1.59 -9.79
CA GLN A 411 16.52 -1.64 -10.78
C GLN A 411 15.30 -0.89 -10.27
N GLY A 412 14.68 -0.09 -11.12
CA GLY A 412 13.51 0.72 -10.75
C GLY A 412 13.90 2.02 -10.06
N THR A 413 13.22 2.35 -8.97
CA THR A 413 13.52 3.56 -8.21
C THR A 413 14.56 3.27 -7.14
N GLN A 414 15.69 3.99 -7.21
CA GLN A 414 16.75 3.95 -6.21
C GLN A 414 16.74 5.26 -5.42
N ASN A 415 16.83 5.15 -4.09
CA ASN A 415 16.88 6.28 -3.17
C ASN A 415 18.23 6.28 -2.46
N LEU A 416 18.92 7.42 -2.52
CA LEU A 416 20.23 7.63 -1.91
C LEU A 416 20.14 8.85 -1.01
N LEU A 417 20.76 8.85 0.14
CA LEU A 417 20.84 9.99 1.03
C LEU A 417 22.22 10.63 0.97
N THR A 418 22.26 11.95 0.95
CA THR A 418 23.48 12.74 1.13
C THR A 418 23.26 13.83 2.16
N TRP A 419 24.36 14.30 2.70
CA TRP A 419 24.36 15.37 3.69
C TRP A 419 25.27 16.51 3.23
N THR A 420 24.83 17.76 3.39
CA THR A 420 25.64 18.95 3.10
C THR A 420 25.72 19.86 4.32
N GLU A 421 26.93 20.36 4.61
CA GLU A 421 27.18 21.30 5.72
C GLU A 421 27.17 22.76 5.26
N GLN A 422 27.38 22.98 3.98
CA GLN A 422 27.47 24.32 3.37
C GLN A 422 26.44 24.46 2.26
N PRO A 423 25.88 25.64 2.04
CA PRO A 423 25.00 25.88 0.90
C PRO A 423 25.77 25.77 -0.42
N GLY A 424 25.09 25.32 -1.45
CA GLY A 424 25.63 25.28 -2.81
C GLY A 424 26.70 24.22 -3.07
N GLN A 425 26.81 23.20 -2.22
CA GLN A 425 27.73 22.08 -2.47
C GLN A 425 27.25 21.25 -3.67
N THR A 426 28.21 20.76 -4.45
CA THR A 426 27.92 19.95 -5.64
C THR A 426 28.01 18.47 -5.30
N LEU A 427 26.93 17.73 -5.59
CA LEU A 427 26.91 16.28 -5.61
C LEU A 427 27.27 15.80 -7.02
N GLU A 428 28.25 14.93 -7.13
CA GLU A 428 28.63 14.28 -8.38
C GLU A 428 28.21 12.81 -8.34
N LEU A 429 27.52 12.38 -9.40
CA LEU A 429 27.08 11.00 -9.60
C LEU A 429 27.53 10.52 -10.98
N ALA A 430 28.14 9.36 -11.04
CA ALA A 430 28.41 8.68 -12.29
C ALA A 430 27.34 7.59 -12.49
N LEU A 431 26.51 7.74 -13.50
CA LEU A 431 25.33 6.93 -13.75
C LEU A 431 25.49 6.15 -15.06
N THR A 432 25.21 4.84 -15.00
CA THR A 432 25.15 3.99 -16.20
C THR A 432 23.78 3.35 -16.26
N GLY A 433 22.89 3.86 -17.09
CA GLY A 433 21.57 3.28 -17.36
C GLY A 433 21.60 2.31 -18.53
N GLY A 434 20.53 1.54 -18.71
CA GLY A 434 20.41 0.64 -19.85
C GLY A 434 21.11 -0.71 -19.68
N LEU A 435 21.26 -1.19 -18.45
CA LEU A 435 21.97 -2.44 -18.12
C LEU A 435 21.09 -3.68 -18.05
N ALA A 436 19.76 -3.54 -18.17
CA ALA A 436 18.87 -4.71 -18.19
C ALA A 436 18.94 -5.43 -19.55
N GLU A 437 19.18 -6.73 -19.52
CA GLU A 437 19.22 -7.55 -20.72
C GLU A 437 17.83 -7.74 -21.34
N GLY A 438 17.76 -7.78 -22.67
CA GLY A 438 16.55 -8.08 -23.42
C GLY A 438 15.50 -6.96 -23.45
N ARG A 439 15.82 -5.76 -22.96
CA ARG A 439 14.90 -4.63 -22.98
C ARG A 439 15.06 -3.80 -24.26
N THR A 440 13.95 -3.64 -24.99
CA THR A 440 13.91 -2.90 -26.26
C THR A 440 13.50 -1.44 -26.09
N GLU A 441 12.65 -1.16 -25.09
CA GLU A 441 12.22 0.20 -24.77
C GLU A 441 13.02 0.71 -23.56
N ARG A 442 13.81 1.76 -23.80
CA ARG A 442 14.63 2.42 -22.79
C ARG A 442 14.33 3.90 -22.79
N ARG A 443 14.36 4.50 -21.61
CA ARG A 443 14.19 5.94 -21.42
C ARG A 443 15.39 6.52 -20.67
N ASN A 444 15.57 7.82 -20.79
CA ASN A 444 16.53 8.54 -19.96
C ASN A 444 16.21 8.36 -18.48
N LEU A 445 17.23 8.36 -17.65
CA LEU A 445 17.08 8.34 -16.20
C LEU A 445 16.36 9.60 -15.74
N GLN A 446 15.46 9.46 -14.78
CA GLN A 446 14.87 10.60 -14.08
C GLN A 446 15.57 10.70 -12.73
N VAL A 447 16.24 11.82 -12.48
CA VAL A 447 16.95 12.07 -11.24
C VAL A 447 16.34 13.30 -10.57
N GLU A 448 16.01 13.16 -9.29
CA GLU A 448 15.51 14.23 -8.43
C GLU A 448 16.44 14.40 -7.24
N LEU A 449 16.76 15.63 -6.92
CA LEU A 449 17.40 16.02 -5.67
C LEU A 449 16.34 16.66 -4.77
N ILE A 450 16.04 16.05 -3.64
CA ILE A 450 14.96 16.42 -2.75
C ILE A 450 15.56 16.79 -1.40
N LYS A 451 15.34 18.02 -0.93
CA LYS A 451 15.69 18.43 0.44
C LYS A 451 14.64 17.85 1.39
N LEU A 452 15.10 17.08 2.36
CA LEU A 452 14.22 16.52 3.38
C LEU A 452 13.92 17.60 4.44
N GLY A 453 12.64 17.84 4.68
CA GLY A 453 12.17 18.80 5.69
C GLY A 453 11.89 18.20 7.06
N GLY A 454 11.98 16.87 7.20
CA GLY A 454 11.69 16.12 8.41
C GLY A 454 12.55 14.86 8.56
N THR A 455 12.20 14.02 9.50
CA THR A 455 12.90 12.74 9.79
C THR A 455 12.39 11.56 8.96
N SER A 456 11.39 11.77 8.11
CA SER A 456 10.78 10.76 7.22
C SER A 456 11.20 11.00 5.78
N ILE A 457 11.43 9.92 5.01
CA ILE A 457 11.78 9.98 3.58
C ILE A 457 10.58 10.40 2.70
N GLU A 458 9.38 10.40 3.26
CA GLU A 458 8.14 10.84 2.58
C GLU A 458 7.42 11.85 3.49
N GLY A 459 7.96 13.04 3.61
CA GLY A 459 7.38 14.09 4.45
C GLY A 459 6.76 15.24 3.66
N ASP A 460 5.71 15.83 4.22
CA ASP A 460 5.03 17.00 3.64
C ASP A 460 5.93 18.24 3.51
N LEU A 461 7.09 18.20 4.13
CA LEU A 461 8.07 19.29 4.15
C LEU A 461 9.22 19.08 3.15
N ASP A 462 9.17 17.99 2.39
CA ASP A 462 10.20 17.66 1.41
C ASP A 462 10.06 18.56 0.17
N THR A 463 11.17 19.10 -0.29
CA THR A 463 11.19 20.01 -1.42
C THR A 463 12.11 19.49 -2.51
N VAL A 464 11.59 19.29 -3.72
CA VAL A 464 12.41 19.00 -4.90
C VAL A 464 13.20 20.27 -5.26
N VAL A 465 14.52 20.21 -5.15
CA VAL A 465 15.42 21.34 -5.42
C VAL A 465 16.09 21.28 -6.78
N ALA A 466 16.19 20.10 -7.37
CA ALA A 466 16.69 19.93 -8.73
C ALA A 466 16.11 18.65 -9.36
N THR A 467 15.95 18.68 -10.68
CA THR A 467 15.57 17.51 -11.50
C THR A 467 16.47 17.43 -12.73
N ASP A 468 16.79 16.21 -13.16
CA ASP A 468 17.53 15.95 -14.39
C ASP A 468 16.94 14.76 -15.14
N GLN A 469 16.89 14.85 -16.46
CA GLN A 469 16.44 13.78 -17.37
C GLN A 469 17.37 13.67 -18.58
N SER A 470 18.58 14.21 -18.49
CA SER A 470 19.53 14.24 -19.60
C SER A 470 20.32 12.94 -19.77
N ILE A 471 20.39 12.11 -18.73
CA ILE A 471 21.21 10.89 -18.71
C ILE A 471 20.54 9.78 -19.53
N PRO A 472 21.13 9.35 -20.66
CA PRO A 472 20.55 8.31 -21.50
C PRO A 472 20.78 6.91 -20.92
N ALA A 473 19.88 5.98 -21.23
CA ALA A 473 20.02 4.56 -20.88
C ALA A 473 20.75 3.82 -22.03
N ASP A 474 22.00 4.20 -22.31
CA ASP A 474 22.81 3.71 -23.43
C ASP A 474 23.91 2.72 -23.05
N GLY A 475 23.97 2.30 -21.79
CA GLY A 475 24.98 1.39 -21.26
C GLY A 475 26.35 2.03 -21.01
N ARG A 476 26.46 3.34 -21.13
CA ARG A 476 27.70 4.11 -20.87
C ARG A 476 27.57 4.90 -19.59
N GLU A 477 28.73 5.19 -18.98
CA GLU A 477 28.80 6.02 -17.79
C GLU A 477 28.69 7.51 -18.17
N HIS A 478 27.78 8.23 -17.51
CA HIS A 478 27.56 9.65 -17.64
C HIS A 478 27.70 10.33 -16.27
N LEU A 479 28.38 11.46 -16.22
CA LEU A 479 28.57 12.25 -15.01
C LEU A 479 27.44 13.27 -14.87
N LEU A 480 26.68 13.17 -13.77
CA LEU A 480 25.66 14.13 -13.38
C LEU A 480 26.15 14.97 -12.20
N ARG A 481 25.94 16.28 -12.28
CA ARG A 481 26.22 17.23 -11.19
C ARG A 481 24.95 17.90 -10.74
N LEU A 482 24.65 17.77 -9.44
CA LEU A 482 23.50 18.41 -8.81
C LEU A 482 24.01 19.36 -7.71
N THR A 483 23.50 20.59 -7.68
CA THR A 483 23.88 21.57 -6.67
C THR A 483 22.82 21.61 -5.58
N THR A 484 23.25 21.45 -4.33
CA THR A 484 22.38 21.57 -3.15
C THR A 484 22.08 23.04 -2.86
N GLY A 485 20.92 23.30 -2.25
CA GLY A 485 20.58 24.63 -1.75
C GLY A 485 21.18 24.89 -0.36
N GLU A 486 20.33 24.98 0.65
CA GLU A 486 20.72 25.15 2.06
C GLU A 486 21.34 23.87 2.63
N PRO A 487 22.12 23.99 3.75
CA PRO A 487 22.62 22.82 4.46
C PRO A 487 21.49 21.87 4.89
N GLY A 488 21.78 20.58 4.96
CA GLY A 488 20.83 19.59 5.43
C GLY A 488 20.94 18.24 4.74
N VAL A 489 19.94 17.41 4.95
CA VAL A 489 19.83 16.08 4.36
C VAL A 489 19.08 16.16 3.04
N TYR A 490 19.60 15.49 2.04
CA TYR A 490 19.01 15.40 0.71
C TYR A 490 18.81 13.95 0.31
N LEU A 491 17.67 13.69 -0.30
CA LEU A 491 17.35 12.44 -0.99
C LEU A 491 17.64 12.61 -2.48
N VAL A 492 18.49 11.76 -3.02
CA VAL A 492 18.66 11.59 -4.46
C VAL A 492 17.81 10.42 -4.90
N ARG A 493 16.78 10.70 -5.68
CA ARG A 493 15.90 9.68 -6.24
C ARG A 493 16.26 9.48 -7.71
N ILE A 494 16.61 8.25 -8.08
CA ILE A 494 16.93 7.85 -9.46
C ILE A 494 15.89 6.85 -9.91
N ASN A 495 15.18 7.16 -11.00
CA ASN A 495 14.17 6.27 -11.57
C ASN A 495 14.56 5.91 -13.00
N ASP A 496 14.77 4.61 -13.25
CA ASP A 496 15.17 4.04 -14.54
C ASP A 496 14.02 3.38 -15.33
N GLY A 497 12.77 3.51 -14.84
CA GLY A 497 11.62 2.90 -15.49
C GLY A 497 11.60 1.37 -15.44
N GLY A 498 12.29 0.77 -14.46
CA GLY A 498 12.42 -0.66 -14.32
C GLY A 498 13.50 -1.28 -15.20
N ASP A 499 14.39 -0.48 -15.78
CA ASP A 499 15.67 -0.89 -16.36
C ASP A 499 16.65 -1.26 -15.22
N ARG A 500 17.91 -1.41 -15.50
CA ARG A 500 18.97 -1.60 -14.52
C ARG A 500 19.98 -0.47 -14.64
N THR A 501 20.29 0.16 -13.52
CA THR A 501 21.19 1.32 -13.45
C THR A 501 22.29 1.06 -12.44
N ARG A 502 23.53 1.38 -12.84
CA ARG A 502 24.68 1.44 -11.96
C ARG A 502 24.91 2.88 -11.51
N VAL A 503 25.08 3.05 -10.22
CA VAL A 503 25.39 4.33 -9.58
C VAL A 503 26.76 4.26 -8.94
N ARG A 504 27.63 5.20 -9.27
CA ARG A 504 28.92 5.41 -8.64
C ARG A 504 29.04 6.89 -8.25
N TRP A 505 29.65 7.20 -7.14
CA TRP A 505 29.79 8.59 -6.67
C TRP A 505 31.24 8.97 -6.48
N PRO A 506 31.83 9.62 -7.49
CA PRO A 506 33.23 10.06 -7.45
C PRO A 506 33.46 11.32 -6.60
N GLY A 507 32.38 11.99 -6.18
CA GLY A 507 32.44 13.27 -5.47
C GLY A 507 32.79 13.16 -3.99
N ALA A 508 33.01 14.30 -3.35
CA ALA A 508 33.40 14.41 -1.95
C ALA A 508 32.23 14.27 -0.95
N LEU A 509 30.99 14.42 -1.40
CA LEU A 509 29.84 14.29 -0.52
C LEU A 509 29.55 12.81 -0.21
N PRO A 510 29.28 12.47 1.05
CA PRO A 510 28.94 11.12 1.42
C PRO A 510 27.58 10.73 0.85
N LEU A 511 27.46 9.47 0.40
CA LEU A 511 26.18 8.86 0.06
C LEU A 511 25.89 7.68 0.97
N SER A 512 24.65 7.57 1.39
CA SER A 512 24.16 6.41 2.14
C SER A 512 22.83 5.92 1.59
N PHE A 513 22.51 4.67 1.87
CA PHE A 513 21.25 4.06 1.49
C PHE A 513 20.30 4.12 2.66
N PRO A 514 19.08 4.62 2.48
CA PRO A 514 18.06 4.41 3.48
C PRO A 514 17.77 2.92 3.55
N SER A 515 17.93 2.32 4.72
CA SER A 515 17.36 1.01 5.01
C SER A 515 15.84 1.18 5.11
N THR A 516 15.14 1.25 4.00
CA THR A 516 13.69 1.31 4.02
C THR A 516 13.15 -0.09 4.28
N LEU A 517 12.53 -0.28 5.44
CA LEU A 517 11.73 -1.45 5.77
C LEU A 517 10.44 -1.56 4.92
N ASP A 518 10.16 -0.56 4.08
CA ASP A 518 8.91 -0.40 3.33
C ASP A 518 8.96 -0.85 1.87
N GLN A 519 9.94 -1.64 1.47
CA GLN A 519 9.90 -2.23 0.13
C GLN A 519 9.03 -3.50 0.15
N PRO A 520 8.06 -3.63 -0.78
CA PRO A 520 7.22 -4.81 -0.82
C PRO A 520 8.07 -6.08 -0.99
N ALA A 521 7.68 -7.13 -0.28
CA ALA A 521 8.39 -8.39 -0.04
C ALA A 521 8.78 -9.23 -1.28
N ASN A 522 8.79 -8.66 -2.49
CA ASN A 522 9.11 -9.34 -3.74
C ASN A 522 10.46 -8.96 -4.37
N GLN A 523 11.23 -8.13 -3.71
CA GLN A 523 12.58 -7.83 -4.21
C GLN A 523 13.59 -8.44 -3.24
N SER A 524 14.35 -9.40 -3.74
CA SER A 524 15.51 -9.97 -3.06
C SER A 524 16.60 -8.89 -2.97
N HIS A 525 16.48 -7.99 -2.01
CA HIS A 525 17.48 -6.97 -1.79
C HIS A 525 18.50 -7.48 -0.77
N ARG A 526 19.71 -7.66 -1.21
CA ARG A 526 20.84 -7.68 -0.31
C ARG A 526 21.00 -6.28 0.24
N GLN A 527 20.72 -6.12 1.53
CA GLN A 527 21.02 -4.88 2.24
C GLN A 527 22.54 -4.73 2.30
N TRP A 528 23.06 -3.68 1.74
CA TRP A 528 24.44 -3.26 1.93
C TRP A 528 24.41 -2.00 2.78
N ALA A 529 24.95 -2.09 3.98
CA ALA A 529 25.32 -0.88 4.72
C ALA A 529 26.67 -0.44 4.14
N ALA A 530 26.72 0.74 3.53
CA ALA A 530 27.99 1.40 3.27
C ALA A 530 28.43 2.08 4.56
N TYR A 531 29.57 1.68 5.09
CA TYR A 531 30.21 2.29 6.23
C TYR A 531 31.02 3.50 5.78
#